data_bfa8fdb29f5c77ebf1c1be48ebbf76f1
#
_entry.id   bfa8fdb29f5c77ebf1c1be48ebbf76f1
#
_cell.length_a   1.000
_cell.length_b   1.000
_cell.length_c   1.000
_cell.angle_alpha   90.00
_cell.angle_beta   90.00
_cell.angle_gamma   90.00
#
_symmetry.space_group_name_H-M   'P 1'
#
loop_
_entity.id
_entity.type
_entity.pdbx_description
1 polymer ?
#
loop_
_entity_poly.entity_id
_entity_poly.type
_entity_poly.pdbx_seq_one_letter_code
_entity_poly.pdbx_strand_id
1 'polypeptide(L)'
;APNKSFVLRSKPFGHLLLGAHRIDREYRVMSALNKSLVPVPKMYGYCHDINVIGSEFYIMEYLDGAHMFDPSLPKCSVKQRDLIYSDKIEILAELASIDIKKLGLENFGKPQGYLERQINLWIKQYRSSQTKNIKSMEYLIEHIPQHIPEEIEKLPACLLHGDFRLDNMILQSKQYPKKIAGLLDWELSTLSKPFIDLSYWALMLRFEKNWPIGGLGNLRNMLKGS
;
A
#
# COMPACT_ATOMS: atom_id res chain seq x y z
N ALA A 1 -7.96 -18.54 -27.63
CA ALA A 1 -8.71 -17.42 -27.07
C ALA A 1 -8.06 -16.11 -27.57
N PRO A 2 -8.82 -15.19 -28.16
CA PRO A 2 -8.23 -13.97 -28.68
C PRO A 2 -7.73 -13.11 -27.51
N ASN A 3 -6.44 -12.72 -27.60
CA ASN A 3 -5.81 -11.61 -26.88
C ASN A 3 -6.12 -11.42 -25.36
N LYS A 4 -5.90 -12.46 -24.55
CA LYS A 4 -5.79 -12.25 -23.11
C LYS A 4 -4.37 -11.85 -22.77
N SER A 5 -4.21 -10.65 -22.19
CA SER A 5 -2.94 -10.20 -21.63
C SER A 5 -2.80 -10.65 -20.17
N PHE A 6 -1.58 -10.98 -19.79
CA PHE A 6 -1.23 -11.38 -18.42
C PHE A 6 -0.03 -10.57 -17.97
N VAL A 7 0.16 -10.44 -16.67
CA VAL A 7 1.37 -9.89 -16.08
C VAL A 7 2.13 -11.02 -15.39
N LEU A 8 3.40 -11.15 -15.73
CA LEU A 8 4.35 -12.00 -15.03
C LEU A 8 5.18 -11.12 -14.09
N ARG A 9 5.17 -11.42 -12.80
CA ARG A 9 6.04 -10.76 -11.80
C ARG A 9 7.02 -11.76 -11.23
N SER A 10 8.30 -11.46 -11.33
CA SER A 10 9.40 -12.24 -10.79
C SER A 10 10.22 -11.43 -9.80
N LYS A 11 11.00 -12.11 -8.98
CA LYS A 11 12.03 -11.44 -8.16
C LYS A 11 13.06 -10.76 -9.08
N PRO A 12 13.55 -9.56 -8.73
CA PRO A 12 14.67 -8.96 -9.43
C PRO A 12 15.92 -9.89 -9.39
N PHE A 13 16.71 -9.87 -10.45
CA PHE A 13 17.99 -10.57 -10.48
C PHE A 13 19.03 -9.81 -9.63
N GLY A 14 19.89 -10.52 -8.90
CA GLY A 14 21.00 -9.95 -8.14
C GLY A 14 20.94 -10.21 -6.65
N HIS A 15 21.87 -9.61 -5.90
CA HIS A 15 21.91 -9.70 -4.44
C HIS A 15 20.80 -8.83 -3.83
N LEU A 16 19.74 -9.47 -3.36
CA LEU A 16 18.64 -8.80 -2.67
C LEU A 16 18.92 -8.75 -1.16
N LEU A 17 18.52 -7.66 -0.53
CA LEU A 17 18.48 -7.58 0.94
C LEU A 17 17.53 -8.65 1.47
N LEU A 18 17.95 -9.32 2.56
CA LEU A 18 17.15 -10.34 3.23
C LEU A 18 15.75 -9.78 3.57
N GLY A 19 14.74 -10.42 3.02
CA GLY A 19 13.34 -10.04 3.25
C GLY A 19 12.75 -9.03 2.25
N ALA A 20 13.54 -8.48 1.32
CA ALA A 20 13.02 -7.66 0.23
C ALA A 20 12.37 -8.52 -0.87
N HIS A 21 11.36 -7.94 -1.54
CA HIS A 21 10.70 -8.55 -2.71
C HIS A 21 10.14 -9.96 -2.46
N ARG A 22 9.35 -10.11 -1.40
CA ARG A 22 8.67 -11.37 -1.03
C ARG A 22 7.45 -11.59 -1.93
N ILE A 23 7.69 -11.96 -3.21
CA ILE A 23 6.61 -12.20 -4.19
C ILE A 23 5.69 -13.37 -3.80
N ASP A 24 6.17 -14.31 -2.99
CA ASP A 24 5.36 -15.36 -2.36
C ASP A 24 4.28 -14.76 -1.44
N ARG A 25 4.61 -13.71 -0.70
CA ARG A 25 3.66 -12.98 0.17
C ARG A 25 2.67 -12.17 -0.65
N GLU A 26 3.15 -11.46 -1.68
CA GLU A 26 2.28 -10.72 -2.61
C GLU A 26 1.25 -11.66 -3.25
N TYR A 27 1.71 -12.79 -3.80
CA TYR A 27 0.82 -13.81 -4.38
C TYR A 27 -0.19 -14.33 -3.37
N ARG A 28 0.26 -14.68 -2.16
CA ARG A 28 -0.61 -15.21 -1.10
C ARG A 28 -1.71 -14.23 -0.72
N VAL A 29 -1.38 -12.96 -0.49
CA VAL A 29 -2.37 -11.97 -0.05
C VAL A 29 -3.35 -11.64 -1.17
N MET A 30 -2.89 -11.40 -2.41
CA MET A 30 -3.79 -11.13 -3.53
C MET A 30 -4.68 -12.33 -3.87
N SER A 31 -4.15 -13.56 -3.78
CA SER A 31 -4.97 -14.79 -3.98
C SER A 31 -6.07 -14.91 -2.92
N ALA A 32 -5.78 -14.55 -1.67
CA ALA A 32 -6.79 -14.52 -0.63
C ALA A 32 -7.84 -13.43 -0.87
N LEU A 33 -7.40 -12.22 -1.25
CA LEU A 33 -8.25 -11.07 -1.53
C LEU A 33 -9.14 -11.24 -2.77
N ASN A 34 -8.83 -12.15 -3.70
CA ASN A 34 -9.75 -12.47 -4.79
C ASN A 34 -11.13 -13.00 -4.32
N LYS A 35 -11.26 -13.30 -3.03
CA LYS A 35 -12.53 -13.73 -2.38
C LYS A 35 -13.21 -12.60 -1.59
N SER A 36 -12.73 -11.37 -1.70
CA SER A 36 -13.21 -10.19 -0.99
C SER A 36 -13.70 -9.11 -1.97
N LEU A 37 -14.16 -7.98 -1.43
CA LEU A 37 -14.52 -6.79 -2.21
C LEU A 37 -13.32 -5.88 -2.53
N VAL A 38 -12.15 -6.15 -1.94
CA VAL A 38 -10.93 -5.40 -2.25
C VAL A 38 -10.50 -5.71 -3.68
N PRO A 39 -10.41 -4.71 -4.57
CA PRO A 39 -10.05 -4.95 -5.95
C PRO A 39 -8.57 -5.31 -6.05
N VAL A 40 -8.28 -6.51 -6.52
CA VAL A 40 -6.92 -7.00 -6.83
C VAL A 40 -6.96 -7.76 -8.14
N PRO A 41 -5.85 -7.83 -8.89
CA PRO A 41 -5.77 -8.68 -10.08
C PRO A 41 -6.12 -10.14 -9.75
N LYS A 42 -6.78 -10.81 -10.66
CA LYS A 42 -6.98 -12.26 -10.53
C LYS A 42 -5.63 -12.97 -10.58
N MET A 43 -5.38 -13.81 -9.59
CA MET A 43 -4.17 -14.63 -9.54
C MET A 43 -4.36 -15.95 -10.27
N TYR A 44 -3.44 -16.31 -11.15
CA TYR A 44 -3.53 -17.52 -11.96
C TYR A 44 -2.62 -18.64 -11.47
N GLY A 45 -1.42 -18.33 -11.02
CA GLY A 45 -0.50 -19.33 -10.52
C GLY A 45 0.81 -18.74 -10.01
N TYR A 46 1.47 -19.50 -9.15
CA TYR A 46 2.80 -19.22 -8.63
C TYR A 46 3.75 -20.36 -9.01
N CYS A 47 4.94 -20.04 -9.51
CA CYS A 47 5.98 -20.98 -9.85
C CYS A 47 7.15 -20.85 -8.90
N HIS A 48 7.42 -21.89 -8.12
CA HIS A 48 8.58 -21.98 -7.22
C HIS A 48 9.84 -22.48 -7.93
N ASP A 49 9.70 -23.12 -9.10
CA ASP A 49 10.82 -23.69 -9.83
C ASP A 49 11.62 -22.61 -10.54
N ILE A 50 12.80 -22.33 -10.02
CA ILE A 50 13.72 -21.35 -10.59
C ILE A 50 14.30 -21.79 -11.94
N ASN A 51 14.22 -23.08 -12.29
CA ASN A 51 14.75 -23.56 -13.58
C ASN A 51 13.88 -23.14 -14.78
N VAL A 52 12.68 -22.65 -14.53
CA VAL A 52 11.74 -22.23 -15.62
C VAL A 52 12.21 -20.91 -16.26
N ILE A 53 12.50 -19.87 -15.45
CA ILE A 53 12.91 -18.56 -15.95
C ILE A 53 14.10 -17.94 -15.17
N GLY A 54 14.77 -18.71 -14.33
CA GLY A 54 15.88 -18.24 -13.51
C GLY A 54 15.48 -17.65 -12.15
N SER A 55 14.20 -17.52 -11.84
CA SER A 55 13.68 -17.04 -10.56
C SER A 55 12.25 -17.52 -10.32
N GLU A 56 11.80 -17.47 -9.06
CA GLU A 56 10.39 -17.65 -8.74
C GLU A 56 9.56 -16.52 -9.36
N PHE A 57 8.34 -16.84 -9.80
CA PHE A 57 7.43 -15.87 -10.39
C PHE A 57 5.97 -16.23 -10.14
N TYR A 58 5.10 -15.25 -10.33
CA TYR A 58 3.66 -15.50 -10.43
C TYR A 58 3.06 -14.85 -11.67
N ILE A 59 1.89 -15.36 -12.06
CA ILE A 59 1.11 -14.83 -13.18
C ILE A 59 -0.20 -14.29 -12.63
N MET A 60 -0.51 -13.04 -13.01
CA MET A 60 -1.75 -12.37 -12.66
C MET A 60 -2.44 -11.76 -13.88
N GLU A 61 -3.66 -11.34 -13.68
CA GLU A 61 -4.46 -10.60 -14.66
C GLU A 61 -3.78 -9.27 -15.02
N TYR A 62 -3.78 -8.95 -16.32
CA TYR A 62 -3.50 -7.61 -16.78
C TYR A 62 -4.75 -6.74 -16.62
N LEU A 63 -4.68 -5.71 -15.81
CA LEU A 63 -5.75 -4.75 -15.62
C LEU A 63 -5.60 -3.60 -16.66
N ASP A 64 -6.60 -3.45 -17.53
CA ASP A 64 -6.64 -2.34 -18.50
C ASP A 64 -7.06 -1.06 -17.78
N GLY A 65 -6.10 -0.17 -17.54
CA GLY A 65 -6.32 1.06 -16.80
C GLY A 65 -5.11 1.98 -16.82
N ALA A 66 -5.16 3.03 -16.00
CA ALA A 66 -4.11 4.02 -15.87
C ALA A 66 -3.61 4.12 -14.44
N HIS A 67 -2.30 4.24 -14.28
CA HIS A 67 -1.66 4.64 -13.02
C HIS A 67 -1.77 6.16 -12.84
N MET A 68 -1.97 6.59 -11.60
CA MET A 68 -2.06 7.99 -11.22
C MET A 68 -0.91 8.36 -10.29
N PHE A 69 0.18 8.84 -10.86
CA PHE A 69 1.38 9.25 -10.10
C PHE A 69 1.21 10.60 -9.40
N ASP A 70 0.38 11.50 -9.94
CA ASP A 70 0.08 12.79 -9.30
C ASP A 70 -1.21 12.67 -8.49
N PRO A 71 -1.14 12.69 -7.14
CA PRO A 71 -2.32 12.55 -6.29
C PRO A 71 -3.30 13.70 -6.44
N SER A 72 -2.91 14.85 -6.99
CA SER A 72 -3.84 15.96 -7.26
C SER A 72 -4.80 15.68 -8.41
N LEU A 73 -4.55 14.62 -9.21
CA LEU A 73 -5.37 14.21 -10.35
C LEU A 73 -5.69 15.39 -11.30
N PRO A 74 -4.68 16.09 -11.83
CA PRO A 74 -4.88 17.36 -12.54
C PRO A 74 -5.73 17.23 -13.82
N LYS A 75 -5.78 16.02 -14.41
CA LYS A 75 -6.58 15.71 -15.60
C LYS A 75 -8.01 15.28 -15.29
N CYS A 76 -8.41 15.26 -14.02
CA CYS A 76 -9.74 14.85 -13.60
C CYS A 76 -10.56 16.08 -13.19
N SER A 77 -11.85 16.09 -13.53
CA SER A 77 -12.80 17.06 -12.98
C SER A 77 -12.95 16.90 -11.46
N VAL A 78 -13.52 17.89 -10.78
CA VAL A 78 -13.81 17.84 -9.33
C VAL A 78 -14.63 16.58 -8.99
N LYS A 79 -15.70 16.34 -9.75
CA LYS A 79 -16.57 15.17 -9.54
C LYS A 79 -15.82 13.84 -9.72
N GLN A 80 -14.91 13.76 -10.68
CA GLN A 80 -14.09 12.56 -10.88
C GLN A 80 -13.11 12.33 -9.74
N ARG A 81 -12.48 13.40 -9.24
CA ARG A 81 -11.59 13.31 -8.08
C ARG A 81 -12.33 12.83 -6.84
N ASP A 82 -13.51 13.39 -6.60
CA ASP A 82 -14.38 13.00 -5.49
C ASP A 82 -14.71 11.50 -5.54
N LEU A 83 -15.14 11.00 -6.70
CA LEU A 83 -15.46 9.58 -6.89
C LEU A 83 -14.24 8.67 -6.69
N ILE A 84 -13.07 9.05 -7.21
CA ILE A 84 -11.83 8.26 -7.06
C ILE A 84 -11.40 8.19 -5.60
N TYR A 85 -11.43 9.32 -4.89
CA TYR A 85 -11.05 9.34 -3.48
C TYR A 85 -12.08 8.66 -2.57
N SER A 86 -13.36 8.74 -2.89
CA SER A 86 -14.42 7.99 -2.20
C SER A 86 -14.21 6.47 -2.37
N ASP A 87 -14.00 6.01 -3.60
CA ASP A 87 -13.71 4.59 -3.89
C ASP A 87 -12.45 4.10 -3.15
N LYS A 88 -11.40 4.93 -3.12
CA LYS A 88 -10.19 4.66 -2.35
C LYS A 88 -10.47 4.47 -0.85
N ILE A 89 -11.30 5.32 -0.26
CA ILE A 89 -11.67 5.22 1.16
C ILE A 89 -12.53 3.99 1.42
N GLU A 90 -13.45 3.64 0.51
CA GLU A 90 -14.23 2.40 0.59
C GLU A 90 -13.32 1.17 0.60
N ILE A 91 -12.30 1.11 -0.25
CA ILE A 91 -11.31 0.04 -0.27
C ILE A 91 -10.54 -0.04 1.06
N LEU A 92 -10.16 1.11 1.62
CA LEU A 92 -9.46 1.15 2.92
C LEU A 92 -10.36 0.64 4.04
N ALA A 93 -11.63 1.01 4.05
CA ALA A 93 -12.62 0.53 5.03
C ALA A 93 -12.85 -0.98 4.90
N GLU A 94 -12.91 -1.50 3.68
CA GLU A 94 -13.03 -2.93 3.41
C GLU A 94 -11.80 -3.69 3.96
N LEU A 95 -10.57 -3.20 3.70
CA LEU A 95 -9.34 -3.78 4.24
C LEU A 95 -9.35 -3.82 5.77
N ALA A 96 -9.83 -2.74 6.40
CA ALA A 96 -9.91 -2.65 7.86
C ALA A 96 -10.93 -3.61 8.48
N SER A 97 -11.98 -3.98 7.74
CA SER A 97 -13.09 -4.82 8.19
C SER A 97 -12.98 -6.29 7.79
N ILE A 98 -11.96 -6.65 7.01
CA ILE A 98 -11.81 -7.98 6.44
C ILE A 98 -11.64 -9.05 7.53
N ASP A 99 -12.34 -10.16 7.39
CA ASP A 99 -12.17 -11.32 8.26
C ASP A 99 -10.92 -12.12 7.84
N ILE A 100 -9.82 -11.85 8.55
CA ILE A 100 -8.51 -12.45 8.32
C ILE A 100 -8.58 -13.99 8.33
N LYS A 101 -9.40 -14.57 9.22
CA LYS A 101 -9.54 -16.03 9.37
C LYS A 101 -10.22 -16.63 8.16
N LYS A 102 -11.31 -16.03 7.69
CA LYS A 102 -12.00 -16.51 6.48
C LYS A 102 -11.11 -16.50 5.25
N LEU A 103 -10.11 -15.60 5.21
CA LEU A 103 -9.15 -15.54 4.12
C LEU A 103 -7.93 -16.46 4.30
N GLY A 104 -7.77 -17.13 5.46
CA GLY A 104 -6.60 -17.98 5.74
C GLY A 104 -5.31 -17.19 5.92
N LEU A 105 -5.41 -15.96 6.45
CA LEU A 105 -4.29 -15.04 6.62
C LEU A 105 -3.86 -14.85 8.09
N GLU A 106 -4.30 -15.69 9.03
CA GLU A 106 -4.00 -15.56 10.47
C GLU A 106 -2.49 -15.52 10.77
N ASN A 107 -1.72 -16.24 9.97
CA ASN A 107 -0.26 -16.31 10.09
C ASN A 107 0.48 -15.38 9.10
N PHE A 108 -0.23 -14.40 8.51
CA PHE A 108 0.37 -13.52 7.52
C PHE A 108 1.26 -12.44 8.13
N GLY A 109 1.05 -12.09 9.38
CA GLY A 109 1.82 -11.10 10.13
C GLY A 109 1.70 -11.29 11.64
N LYS A 110 2.40 -10.45 12.39
CA LYS A 110 2.38 -10.42 13.85
C LYS A 110 1.84 -9.06 14.32
N PRO A 111 0.52 -8.94 14.54
CA PRO A 111 -0.11 -7.63 14.81
C PRO A 111 0.26 -7.02 16.18
N GLN A 112 0.47 -7.86 17.23
CA GLN A 112 0.78 -7.38 18.58
C GLN A 112 2.14 -6.68 18.60
N GLY A 113 2.20 -5.50 19.23
CA GLY A 113 3.42 -4.68 19.35
C GLY A 113 4.00 -4.25 17.99
N TYR A 114 3.20 -4.19 16.95
CA TYR A 114 3.68 -3.83 15.60
C TYR A 114 4.24 -2.42 15.56
N LEU A 115 3.54 -1.44 16.14
CA LEU A 115 3.98 -0.04 16.13
C LEU A 115 5.31 0.14 16.83
N GLU A 116 5.47 -0.46 18.01
CA GLU A 116 6.72 -0.40 18.76
C GLU A 116 7.88 -1.00 17.95
N ARG A 117 7.66 -2.17 17.33
CA ARG A 117 8.69 -2.80 16.48
C ARG A 117 9.04 -1.94 15.28
N GLN A 118 8.07 -1.29 14.63
CA GLN A 118 8.32 -0.41 13.48
C GLN A 118 9.08 0.85 13.91
N ILE A 119 8.70 1.48 14.98
CA ILE A 119 9.40 2.66 15.51
C ILE A 119 10.86 2.30 15.82
N ASN A 120 11.08 1.21 16.55
CA ASN A 120 12.44 0.75 16.87
C ASN A 120 13.26 0.42 15.62
N LEU A 121 12.64 -0.20 14.61
CA LEU A 121 13.28 -0.48 13.32
C LEU A 121 13.71 0.80 12.61
N TRP A 122 12.81 1.79 12.51
CA TRP A 122 13.09 3.06 11.84
C TRP A 122 14.13 3.90 12.59
N ILE A 123 14.09 3.89 13.92
CA ILE A 123 15.13 4.53 14.74
C ILE A 123 16.50 3.89 14.44
N LYS A 124 16.59 2.56 14.44
CA LYS A 124 17.81 1.83 14.13
C LYS A 124 18.33 2.15 12.73
N GLN A 125 17.44 2.17 11.73
CA GLN A 125 17.81 2.49 10.34
C GLN A 125 18.30 3.93 10.22
N TYR A 126 17.60 4.89 10.83
CA TYR A 126 18.04 6.27 10.86
C TYR A 126 19.42 6.41 11.49
N ARG A 127 19.65 5.82 12.66
CA ARG A 127 20.95 5.87 13.35
C ARG A 127 22.08 5.27 12.51
N SER A 128 21.81 4.19 11.80
CA SER A 128 22.83 3.53 10.95
C SER A 128 23.16 4.32 9.67
N SER A 129 22.25 5.17 9.19
CA SER A 129 22.42 6.00 7.99
C SER A 129 22.66 7.49 8.29
N GLN A 130 22.74 7.87 9.56
CA GLN A 130 22.85 9.26 10.00
C GLN A 130 24.19 9.86 9.56
N THR A 131 24.12 10.92 8.76
CA THR A 131 25.29 11.70 8.32
C THR A 131 25.46 13.01 9.07
N LYS A 132 24.39 13.50 9.69
CA LYS A 132 24.36 14.73 10.49
C LYS A 132 23.30 14.65 11.59
N ASN A 133 23.44 15.48 12.63
CA ASN A 133 22.44 15.60 13.66
C ASN A 133 21.29 16.52 13.17
N ILE A 134 20.06 15.97 13.11
CA ILE A 134 18.84 16.69 12.77
C ILE A 134 17.98 16.80 14.03
N LYS A 135 17.91 18.01 14.62
CA LYS A 135 17.21 18.24 15.89
C LYS A 135 15.77 17.75 15.92
N SER A 136 15.03 17.93 14.83
CA SER A 136 13.65 17.43 14.72
C SER A 136 13.57 15.89 14.73
N MET A 137 14.56 15.20 14.18
CA MET A 137 14.62 13.72 14.24
C MET A 137 14.94 13.25 15.65
N GLU A 138 15.87 13.91 16.35
CA GLU A 138 16.16 13.59 17.76
C GLU A 138 14.90 13.76 18.63
N TYR A 139 14.19 14.87 18.44
CA TYR A 139 12.91 15.09 19.12
C TYR A 139 11.89 13.98 18.84
N LEU A 140 11.71 13.58 17.59
CA LEU A 140 10.78 12.51 17.22
C LEU A 140 11.18 11.16 17.83
N ILE A 141 12.48 10.83 17.82
CA ILE A 141 13.00 9.57 18.38
C ILE A 141 12.73 9.48 19.88
N GLU A 142 12.85 10.60 20.58
CA GLU A 142 12.59 10.66 22.02
C GLU A 142 11.09 10.63 22.34
N HIS A 143 10.26 11.32 21.58
CA HIS A 143 8.86 11.58 21.95
C HIS A 143 7.88 10.53 21.40
N ILE A 144 8.07 10.02 20.16
CA ILE A 144 7.11 9.11 19.55
C ILE A 144 6.90 7.84 20.39
N PRO A 145 7.95 7.16 20.90
CA PRO A 145 7.75 5.93 21.67
C PRO A 145 6.92 6.12 22.94
N GLN A 146 6.97 7.32 23.52
CA GLN A 146 6.28 7.66 24.77
C GLN A 146 4.81 8.09 24.57
N HIS A 147 4.41 8.33 23.30
CA HIS A 147 3.08 8.87 22.98
C HIS A 147 2.25 7.93 22.10
N ILE A 148 2.58 6.64 22.08
CA ILE A 148 1.74 5.64 21.43
C ILE A 148 0.50 5.41 22.32
N PRO A 149 -0.73 5.71 21.82
CA PRO A 149 -1.93 5.48 22.63
C PRO A 149 -2.14 3.99 22.89
N GLU A 150 -2.32 3.61 24.15
CA GLU A 150 -2.56 2.21 24.54
C GLU A 150 -3.83 1.62 23.91
N GLU A 151 -4.82 2.46 23.62
CA GLU A 151 -6.08 2.08 23.00
C GLU A 151 -5.87 1.48 21.61
N ILE A 152 -4.81 1.87 20.90
CA ILE A 152 -4.49 1.32 19.57
C ILE A 152 -4.24 -0.18 19.65
N GLU A 153 -3.53 -0.65 20.67
CA GLU A 153 -3.25 -2.08 20.82
C GLU A 153 -4.51 -2.92 21.11
N LYS A 154 -5.55 -2.31 21.68
CA LYS A 154 -6.84 -2.96 21.96
C LYS A 154 -7.71 -3.15 20.72
N LEU A 155 -7.45 -2.44 19.64
CA LEU A 155 -8.20 -2.58 18.39
C LEU A 155 -8.00 -3.97 17.77
N PRO A 156 -9.00 -4.48 17.05
CA PRO A 156 -8.84 -5.71 16.29
C PRO A 156 -7.73 -5.57 15.24
N ALA A 157 -7.04 -6.66 14.98
CA ALA A 157 -6.09 -6.70 13.89
C ALA A 157 -6.82 -6.71 12.54
N CYS A 158 -6.25 -6.05 11.56
CA CYS A 158 -6.72 -6.05 10.18
C CYS A 158 -5.56 -6.31 9.21
N LEU A 159 -5.89 -6.52 7.94
CA LEU A 159 -4.90 -6.57 6.87
C LEU A 159 -4.50 -5.15 6.49
N LEU A 160 -3.20 -4.89 6.47
CA LEU A 160 -2.61 -3.66 5.96
C LEU A 160 -2.02 -3.90 4.58
N HIS A 161 -2.12 -2.89 3.74
CA HIS A 161 -1.37 -2.80 2.50
C HIS A 161 0.10 -2.43 2.76
N GLY A 162 0.33 -1.47 3.65
CA GLY A 162 1.66 -0.98 4.03
C GLY A 162 2.22 0.14 3.16
N ASP A 163 1.67 0.34 1.94
CA ASP A 163 1.97 1.46 1.04
C ASP A 163 0.70 1.91 0.27
N PHE A 164 -0.33 2.30 1.03
CA PHE A 164 -1.67 2.61 0.50
C PHE A 164 -1.72 3.96 -0.20
N ARG A 165 -1.12 4.04 -1.39
CA ARG A 165 -1.03 5.25 -2.22
C ARG A 165 -1.77 5.09 -3.54
N LEU A 166 -2.12 6.22 -4.16
CA LEU A 166 -2.88 6.25 -5.40
C LEU A 166 -2.09 5.68 -6.60
N ASP A 167 -0.79 5.83 -6.60
CA ASP A 167 0.12 5.29 -7.63
C ASP A 167 0.23 3.76 -7.61
N ASN A 168 -0.15 3.12 -6.48
CA ASN A 168 -0.31 1.67 -6.38
C ASN A 168 -1.71 1.19 -6.83
N MET A 169 -2.52 2.06 -7.45
CA MET A 169 -3.86 1.74 -7.91
C MET A 169 -3.99 1.88 -9.41
N ILE A 170 -4.74 0.95 -10.03
CA ILE A 170 -5.13 1.03 -11.43
C ILE A 170 -6.53 1.58 -11.51
N LEU A 171 -6.70 2.72 -12.19
CA LEU A 171 -8.02 3.28 -12.50
C LEU A 171 -8.53 2.76 -13.83
N GLN A 172 -9.78 2.32 -13.88
CA GLN A 172 -10.42 1.86 -15.12
C GLN A 172 -10.43 2.97 -16.17
N SER A 173 -9.92 2.70 -17.37
CA SER A 173 -9.80 3.69 -18.44
C SER A 173 -11.10 3.93 -19.20
N LYS A 174 -11.99 2.92 -19.25
CA LYS A 174 -13.14 2.87 -20.18
C LYS A 174 -14.50 3.13 -19.54
N GLN A 175 -14.58 3.23 -18.20
CA GLN A 175 -15.86 3.42 -17.51
C GLN A 175 -15.91 4.77 -16.78
N TYR A 176 -17.05 5.43 -16.91
CA TYR A 176 -17.42 6.59 -16.11
C TYR A 176 -18.58 6.21 -15.18
N PRO A 177 -18.48 6.44 -13.85
CA PRO A 177 -17.34 7.00 -13.12
C PRO A 177 -16.15 6.03 -13.06
N LYS A 178 -14.94 6.55 -13.15
CA LYS A 178 -13.71 5.76 -13.04
C LYS A 178 -13.66 5.13 -11.65
N LYS A 179 -13.62 3.79 -11.62
CA LYS A 179 -13.39 3.02 -10.41
C LYS A 179 -11.95 2.52 -10.35
N ILE A 180 -11.49 2.25 -9.14
CA ILE A 180 -10.22 1.54 -8.94
C ILE A 180 -10.44 0.08 -9.36
N ALA A 181 -9.71 -0.34 -10.40
CA ALA A 181 -9.78 -1.70 -10.93
C ALA A 181 -8.90 -2.68 -10.15
N GLY A 182 -7.86 -2.18 -9.51
CA GLY A 182 -6.96 -3.02 -8.71
C GLY A 182 -6.01 -2.22 -7.86
N LEU A 183 -5.71 -2.77 -6.70
CA LEU A 183 -4.68 -2.33 -5.77
C LEU A 183 -3.50 -3.30 -5.92
N LEU A 184 -2.32 -2.73 -6.19
CA LEU A 184 -1.08 -3.46 -6.50
C LEU A 184 -0.02 -3.18 -5.44
N ASP A 185 1.11 -3.91 -5.55
CA ASP A 185 2.31 -3.72 -4.73
C ASP A 185 2.12 -4.03 -3.25
N TRP A 186 1.79 -5.29 -2.99
CA TRP A 186 1.52 -5.84 -1.65
C TRP A 186 2.77 -6.31 -0.90
N GLU A 187 3.98 -5.91 -1.33
CA GLU A 187 5.23 -6.40 -0.72
C GLU A 187 5.40 -6.00 0.75
N LEU A 188 4.84 -4.84 1.16
CA LEU A 188 4.86 -4.35 2.54
C LEU A 188 3.66 -4.79 3.37
N SER A 189 2.75 -5.57 2.78
CA SER A 189 1.51 -5.99 3.44
C SER A 189 1.76 -6.85 4.68
N THR A 190 0.92 -6.67 5.69
CA THR A 190 1.03 -7.37 6.96
C THR A 190 -0.28 -7.30 7.75
N LEU A 191 -0.29 -7.90 8.95
CA LEU A 191 -1.38 -7.74 9.91
C LEU A 191 -0.99 -6.71 10.97
N SER A 192 -1.84 -5.70 11.19
CA SER A 192 -1.71 -4.76 12.29
C SER A 192 -3.03 -4.00 12.55
N LYS A 193 -2.95 -2.73 12.92
CA LYS A 193 -4.12 -1.92 13.32
C LYS A 193 -4.58 -1.02 12.16
N PRO A 194 -5.89 -0.80 11.98
CA PRO A 194 -6.46 -0.16 10.79
C PRO A 194 -5.96 1.26 10.54
N PHE A 195 -5.54 1.98 11.59
CA PHE A 195 -5.09 3.37 11.46
C PHE A 195 -3.75 3.56 10.74
N ILE A 196 -2.97 2.49 10.51
CA ILE A 196 -1.64 2.62 9.93
C ILE A 196 -1.73 3.06 8.47
N ASP A 197 -2.47 2.34 7.63
CA ASP A 197 -2.67 2.74 6.24
C ASP A 197 -3.43 4.06 6.12
N LEU A 198 -4.41 4.30 7.01
CA LEU A 198 -5.13 5.58 7.07
C LEU A 198 -4.20 6.75 7.39
N SER A 199 -3.32 6.59 8.40
CA SER A 199 -2.36 7.62 8.79
C SER A 199 -1.34 7.88 7.70
N TYR A 200 -0.85 6.83 7.04
CA TYR A 200 0.07 6.93 5.93
C TYR A 200 -0.56 7.71 4.76
N TRP A 201 -1.79 7.39 4.39
CA TRP A 201 -2.52 8.15 3.38
C TRP A 201 -2.78 9.59 3.82
N ALA A 202 -3.23 9.82 5.07
CA ALA A 202 -3.51 11.16 5.59
C ALA A 202 -2.27 12.07 5.63
N LEU A 203 -1.07 11.48 5.74
CA LEU A 203 0.19 12.21 5.69
C LEU A 203 0.36 12.97 4.37
N MET A 204 -0.14 12.42 3.26
CA MET A 204 -0.13 13.08 1.95
C MET A 204 -0.89 14.42 1.94
N LEU A 205 -1.89 14.59 2.82
CA LEU A 205 -2.62 15.84 2.98
C LEU A 205 -1.79 16.95 3.65
N ARG A 206 -0.67 16.59 4.29
CA ARG A 206 0.25 17.49 4.98
C ARG A 206 1.47 17.85 4.13
N PHE A 207 1.88 16.97 3.22
CA PHE A 207 3.01 17.23 2.34
C PHE A 207 2.64 18.26 1.29
N GLU A 208 3.54 19.20 1.04
CA GLU A 208 3.40 20.17 -0.04
C GLU A 208 3.55 19.49 -1.41
N LYS A 209 2.91 20.06 -2.43
CA LYS A 209 2.97 19.51 -3.79
C LYS A 209 4.41 19.38 -4.32
N ASN A 210 5.30 20.29 -3.90
CA ASN A 210 6.68 20.36 -4.37
C ASN A 210 7.64 19.45 -3.60
N TRP A 211 7.16 18.70 -2.62
CA TRP A 211 8.02 17.75 -1.92
C TRP A 211 8.34 16.54 -2.82
N PRO A 212 9.50 15.87 -2.61
CA PRO A 212 9.92 14.74 -3.44
C PRO A 212 8.90 13.63 -3.56
N ILE A 213 8.07 13.44 -2.53
CA ILE A 213 7.01 12.43 -2.49
C ILE A 213 5.70 12.95 -3.10
N GLY A 214 5.61 14.24 -3.42
CA GLY A 214 4.40 14.87 -3.90
C GLY A 214 3.25 14.77 -2.89
N GLY A 215 2.66 15.90 -2.51
CA GLY A 215 1.58 15.93 -1.52
C GLY A 215 0.35 16.65 -2.03
N LEU A 216 -0.68 16.66 -1.18
CA LEU A 216 -1.94 17.38 -1.37
C LEU A 216 -2.04 18.62 -0.49
N GLY A 217 -1.00 18.92 0.29
CA GLY A 217 -0.92 20.12 1.12
C GLY A 217 -1.05 21.39 0.26
N ASN A 218 -1.77 22.40 0.78
CA ASN A 218 -2.06 23.67 0.11
C ASN A 218 -3.02 23.60 -1.12
N LEU A 219 -3.53 22.42 -1.52
CA LEU A 219 -4.53 22.34 -2.59
C LEU A 219 -5.85 23.04 -2.27
N ARG A 220 -6.16 23.29 -0.98
CA ARG A 220 -7.36 24.10 -0.59
C ARG A 220 -7.41 25.47 -1.25
N ASN A 221 -6.26 26.07 -1.53
CA ASN A 221 -6.17 27.36 -2.20
C ASN A 221 -6.32 27.25 -3.73
N MET A 222 -6.04 26.09 -4.31
CA MET A 222 -6.18 25.82 -5.74
C MET A 222 -7.62 25.43 -6.14
N LEU A 223 -8.39 24.86 -5.21
CA LEU A 223 -9.77 24.43 -5.47
C LEU A 223 -10.80 25.56 -5.31
N LYS A 224 -10.39 26.71 -4.73
CA LYS A 224 -11.27 27.89 -4.59
C LYS A 224 -11.32 28.78 -5.82
N GLY A 225 -10.55 28.50 -6.84
CA GLY A 225 -10.40 29.33 -8.04
C GLY A 225 -10.81 28.63 -9.36
N SER A 226 -11.59 27.56 -9.30
CA SER A 226 -12.11 26.89 -10.51
C SER A 226 -13.59 26.59 -10.40
#